data_b858cd95e489a4aab1fcdfa18947e81f
#
_entry.id   b858cd95e489a4aab1fcdfa18947e81f
#
_cell.length_a   1.000
_cell.length_b   1.000
_cell.length_c   1.000
_cell.angle_alpha   90.00
_cell.angle_beta   90.00
_cell.angle_gamma   90.00
#
_symmetry.space_group_name_H-M   'P 1'
#
loop_
_entity.id
_entity.type
_entity.pdbx_description
1 polymer ?
#
loop_
_entity_poly.entity_id
_entity_poly.type
_entity_poly.pdbx_seq_one_letter_code
_entity_poly.pdbx_strand_id
1 'polypeptide(L)'
;MIVDGTLIPIDRVAADKPFYSGKHKKHGMNLQVIASPDGDILWVSGALPGSVHDKKAEWIWGVLDELEKQGLVVLADKGYQGSTWAKVPYKGRNKPEPQKEANRAHAKLRALGERANAQLKAWKILTKLRCCPWRAGKLAKAIHALQLHGA
;
A
#
# COMPACT_ATOMS: atom_id res chain seq x y z
N MET A 1 10.05 6.80 -5.44
CA MET A 1 9.47 5.82 -4.50
C MET A 1 8.03 5.57 -4.85
N ILE A 2 7.52 4.41 -4.50
CA ILE A 2 6.14 4.01 -4.79
C ILE A 2 5.47 3.69 -3.47
N VAL A 3 4.33 4.35 -3.18
CA VAL A 3 3.48 4.02 -2.03
C VAL A 3 2.24 3.30 -2.52
N ASP A 4 1.86 2.25 -1.83
CA ASP A 4 0.64 1.50 -2.10
C ASP A 4 0.07 0.93 -0.81
N GLY A 5 -1.26 0.89 -0.73
CA GLY A 5 -1.98 0.23 0.34
C GLY A 5 -2.23 -1.23 0.00
N THR A 6 -1.98 -2.11 0.92
CA THR A 6 -2.28 -3.53 0.76
C THR A 6 -3.17 -4.04 1.88
N LEU A 7 -4.06 -4.95 1.57
CA LEU A 7 -4.93 -5.60 2.54
C LEU A 7 -4.35 -6.97 2.91
N ILE A 8 -4.17 -7.19 4.21
CA ILE A 8 -3.86 -8.52 4.75
C ILE A 8 -5.18 -9.14 5.19
N PRO A 9 -5.67 -10.18 4.51
CA PRO A 9 -6.94 -10.82 4.87
C PRO A 9 -6.89 -11.42 6.28
N ILE A 10 -8.03 -11.35 6.97
CA ILE A 10 -8.19 -11.94 8.30
C ILE A 10 -9.30 -12.99 8.27
N ASP A 11 -9.24 -13.94 9.19
CA ASP A 11 -10.25 -14.97 9.35
C ASP A 11 -11.37 -14.49 10.30
N ARG A 12 -12.33 -13.73 9.75
CA ARG A 12 -13.42 -13.11 10.49
C ARG A 12 -14.75 -13.23 9.75
N VAL A 13 -15.83 -13.20 10.52
CA VAL A 13 -17.19 -13.25 10.00
C VAL A 13 -17.71 -11.86 9.61
N ALA A 14 -18.80 -11.81 8.87
CA ALA A 14 -19.41 -10.59 8.35
C ALA A 14 -19.79 -9.54 9.41
N ALA A 15 -19.91 -9.94 10.69
CA ALA A 15 -20.18 -9.01 11.80
C ALA A 15 -19.04 -8.04 12.11
N ASP A 16 -17.82 -8.35 11.67
CA ASP A 16 -16.63 -7.53 11.93
C ASP A 16 -16.51 -6.37 10.90
N LYS A 17 -17.54 -5.55 10.80
CA LYS A 17 -17.62 -4.42 9.85
C LYS A 17 -16.41 -3.48 9.83
N PRO A 18 -15.76 -3.14 10.97
CA PRO A 18 -14.58 -2.27 10.96
C PRO A 18 -13.42 -2.82 10.13
N PHE A 19 -13.34 -4.14 9.97
CA PHE A 19 -12.29 -4.80 9.19
C PHE A 19 -12.65 -5.03 7.73
N TYR A 20 -13.88 -4.70 7.32
CA TYR A 20 -14.31 -4.91 5.94
C TYR A 20 -13.81 -3.81 5.00
N SER A 21 -13.05 -4.21 3.98
CA SER A 21 -12.60 -3.30 2.91
C SER A 21 -13.55 -3.35 1.73
N GLY A 22 -14.22 -2.23 1.45
CA GLY A 22 -15.08 -2.08 0.26
C GLY A 22 -14.31 -2.17 -1.06
N LYS A 23 -13.03 -1.74 -1.06
CA LYS A 23 -12.14 -1.82 -2.22
C LYS A 23 -11.82 -3.28 -2.58
N HIS A 24 -11.48 -4.09 -1.58
CA HIS A 24 -11.07 -5.48 -1.77
C HIS A 24 -12.21 -6.49 -1.57
N LYS A 25 -13.37 -6.05 -1.08
CA LYS A 25 -14.53 -6.87 -0.75
C LYS A 25 -14.20 -8.04 0.18
N LYS A 26 -13.32 -7.79 1.16
CA LYS A 26 -12.81 -8.76 2.13
C LYS A 26 -12.61 -8.10 3.48
N HIS A 27 -12.66 -8.90 4.54
CA HIS A 27 -12.20 -8.49 5.87
C HIS A 27 -10.69 -8.57 5.95
N GLY A 28 -10.06 -7.54 6.51
CA GLY A 28 -8.62 -7.50 6.63
C GLY A 28 -8.09 -6.29 7.36
N MET A 29 -6.77 -6.22 7.43
CA MET A 29 -6.03 -5.08 7.96
C MET A 29 -5.30 -4.38 6.82
N ASN A 30 -5.38 -3.05 6.80
CA ASN A 30 -4.73 -2.23 5.80
C ASN A 30 -3.30 -1.88 6.25
N LEU A 31 -2.33 -2.09 5.38
CA LEU A 31 -0.95 -1.68 5.54
C LEU A 31 -0.55 -0.74 4.41
N GLN A 32 0.28 0.25 4.72
CA GLN A 32 0.96 1.05 3.72
C GLN A 32 2.36 0.50 3.49
N VAL A 33 2.74 0.34 2.24
CA VAL A 33 4.06 -0.17 1.83
C VAL A 33 4.72 0.86 0.93
N ILE A 34 5.98 1.16 1.22
CA ILE A 34 6.81 2.00 0.35
C ILE A 34 7.86 1.10 -0.30
N ALA A 35 7.90 1.15 -1.63
CA ALA A 35 8.84 0.40 -2.43
C ALA A 35 9.79 1.32 -3.20
N SER A 36 10.99 0.81 -3.48
CA SER A 36 11.94 1.45 -4.39
C SER A 36 11.51 1.27 -5.85
N PRO A 37 12.09 2.05 -6.78
CA PRO A 37 11.92 1.80 -8.22
C PRO A 37 12.41 0.41 -8.68
N ASP A 38 13.25 -0.25 -7.91
CA ASP A 38 13.73 -1.61 -8.20
C ASP A 38 12.78 -2.72 -7.71
N GLY A 39 11.74 -2.34 -6.96
CA GLY A 39 10.74 -3.26 -6.44
C GLY A 39 11.04 -3.81 -5.05
N ASP A 40 12.02 -3.26 -4.36
CA ASP A 40 12.34 -3.65 -2.98
C ASP A 40 11.46 -2.90 -1.99
N ILE A 41 11.05 -3.58 -0.92
CA ILE A 41 10.31 -2.96 0.17
C ILE A 41 11.28 -2.11 1.00
N LEU A 42 10.97 -0.83 1.13
CA LEU A 42 11.75 0.11 1.94
C LEU A 42 11.15 0.31 3.32
N TRP A 43 9.83 0.25 3.41
CA TRP A 43 9.13 0.54 4.65
C TRP A 43 7.71 -0.07 4.66
N VAL A 44 7.27 -0.48 5.84
CA VAL A 44 5.92 -1.01 6.08
C VAL A 44 5.32 -0.30 7.28
N SER A 45 4.09 0.17 7.16
CA SER A 45 3.36 0.85 8.24
C SER A 45 2.89 -0.11 9.33
N GLY A 46 2.36 0.45 10.42
CA GLY A 46 1.45 -0.25 11.30
C GLY A 46 0.14 -0.59 10.59
N ALA A 47 -0.64 -1.49 11.19
CA ALA A 47 -1.89 -1.94 10.61
C ALA A 47 -3.08 -1.09 11.08
N LEU A 48 -4.02 -0.86 10.17
CA LEU A 48 -5.30 -0.24 10.43
C LEU A 48 -6.44 -1.14 9.93
N PRO A 49 -7.66 -1.03 10.48
CA PRO A 49 -8.81 -1.80 10.00
C PRO A 49 -9.03 -1.60 8.49
N GLY A 50 -9.43 -2.65 7.79
CA GLY A 50 -9.61 -2.65 6.35
C GLY A 50 -10.66 -1.67 5.81
N SER A 51 -11.55 -1.16 6.65
CA SER A 51 -12.49 -0.10 6.31
C SER A 51 -11.84 1.28 6.14
N VAL A 52 -10.60 1.46 6.60
CA VAL A 52 -9.86 2.72 6.48
C VAL A 52 -9.42 2.88 5.03
N HIS A 53 -9.79 4.01 4.44
CA HIS A 53 -9.37 4.36 3.08
C HIS A 53 -7.85 4.61 3.04
N ASP A 54 -7.20 4.22 1.95
CA ASP A 54 -5.74 4.34 1.78
C ASP A 54 -5.22 5.75 2.09
N LYS A 55 -5.93 6.78 1.63
CA LYS A 55 -5.57 8.18 1.91
C LYS A 55 -5.63 8.54 3.41
N LYS A 56 -6.59 7.99 4.15
CA LYS A 56 -6.65 8.15 5.61
C LYS A 56 -5.49 7.46 6.29
N ALA A 57 -5.15 6.24 5.85
CA ALA A 57 -4.01 5.51 6.37
C ALA A 57 -2.70 6.28 6.17
N GLU A 58 -2.52 6.85 4.98
CA GLU A 58 -1.41 7.75 4.68
C GLU A 58 -1.33 8.92 5.66
N TRP A 59 -2.45 9.59 5.87
CA TRP A 59 -2.54 10.74 6.78
C TRP A 59 -2.17 10.40 8.22
N ILE A 60 -2.70 9.30 8.74
CA ILE A 60 -2.45 8.86 10.11
C ILE A 60 -0.96 8.60 10.34
N TRP A 61 -0.30 8.02 9.35
CA TRP A 61 1.12 7.68 9.49
C TRP A 61 2.08 8.81 9.08
N GLY A 62 1.60 9.84 8.41
CA GLY A 62 2.40 11.02 8.01
C GLY A 62 3.60 10.70 7.11
N VAL A 63 3.57 9.55 6.47
CA VAL A 63 4.73 9.03 5.73
C VAL A 63 5.10 9.88 4.54
N LEU A 64 4.12 10.33 3.78
CA LEU A 64 4.37 11.11 2.57
C LEU A 64 4.89 12.51 2.86
N ASP A 65 4.45 13.11 3.96
CA ASP A 65 4.98 14.39 4.44
C ASP A 65 6.47 14.30 4.73
N GLU A 66 6.88 13.24 5.42
CA GLU A 66 8.28 13.01 5.73
C GLU A 66 9.13 12.78 4.48
N LEU A 67 8.61 12.02 3.52
CA LEU A 67 9.32 11.78 2.25
C LEU A 67 9.46 13.06 1.43
N GLU A 68 8.44 13.90 1.40
CA GLU A 68 8.51 15.19 0.72
C GLU A 68 9.58 16.10 1.33
N LYS A 69 9.65 16.17 2.67
CA LYS A 69 10.68 16.93 3.39
C LYS A 69 12.10 16.51 3.02
N GLN A 70 12.27 15.25 2.67
CA GLN A 70 13.54 14.71 2.20
C GLN A 70 13.78 14.92 0.69
N GLY A 71 12.89 15.60 -0.01
CA GLY A 71 12.99 15.88 -1.43
C GLY A 71 12.72 14.68 -2.33
N LEU A 72 12.03 13.65 -1.84
CA LEU A 72 11.73 12.44 -2.59
C LEU A 72 10.42 12.54 -3.36
N VAL A 73 10.41 12.08 -4.60
CA VAL A 73 9.19 11.97 -5.42
C VAL A 73 8.50 10.65 -5.12
N VAL A 74 7.21 10.72 -4.79
CA VAL A 74 6.38 9.57 -4.45
C VAL A 74 5.29 9.38 -5.48
N LEU A 75 5.16 8.16 -6.01
CA LEU A 75 4.10 7.76 -6.91
C LEU A 75 3.05 6.96 -6.15
N ALA A 76 1.79 7.21 -6.43
CA ALA A 76 0.67 6.50 -5.83
C ALA A 76 -0.44 6.25 -6.85
N ASP A 77 -1.37 5.36 -6.53
CA ASP A 77 -2.51 5.08 -7.38
C ASP A 77 -3.62 6.16 -7.24
N LYS A 78 -4.72 5.96 -7.97
CA LYS A 78 -5.87 6.89 -7.95
C LYS A 78 -6.55 7.01 -6.58
N GLY A 79 -6.36 6.05 -5.68
CA GLY A 79 -6.87 6.10 -4.32
C GLY A 79 -6.31 7.27 -3.50
N TYR A 80 -5.13 7.76 -3.88
CA TYR A 80 -4.47 8.91 -3.25
C TYR A 80 -4.81 10.25 -3.92
N GLN A 81 -5.83 10.29 -4.77
CA GLN A 81 -6.27 11.50 -5.46
C GLN A 81 -6.55 12.63 -4.46
N GLY A 82 -6.01 13.82 -4.73
CA GLY A 82 -6.09 14.98 -3.84
C GLY A 82 -5.02 15.00 -2.72
N SER A 83 -4.10 14.03 -2.70
CA SER A 83 -2.87 14.16 -1.92
C SER A 83 -1.98 15.25 -2.51
N THR A 84 -1.35 16.06 -1.67
CA THR A 84 -0.38 17.07 -2.09
C THR A 84 1.02 16.50 -2.24
N TRP A 85 1.28 15.35 -1.63
CA TRP A 85 2.60 14.74 -1.56
C TRP A 85 2.86 13.65 -2.62
N ALA A 86 1.82 12.98 -3.06
CA ALA A 86 1.97 11.88 -4.01
C ALA A 86 1.56 12.27 -5.42
N LYS A 87 2.34 11.86 -6.41
CA LYS A 87 1.98 11.96 -7.82
C LYS A 87 1.04 10.81 -8.18
N VAL A 88 -0.15 11.15 -8.63
CA VAL A 88 -1.19 10.19 -9.03
C VAL A 88 -1.47 10.28 -10.52
N PRO A 89 -2.03 9.20 -11.15
CA PRO A 89 -2.37 9.24 -12.56
C PRO A 89 -3.44 10.29 -12.87
N TYR A 90 -3.37 10.87 -14.06
CA TYR A 90 -4.42 11.75 -14.57
C TYR A 90 -5.77 11.03 -14.63
N LYS A 91 -6.81 11.74 -14.20
CA LYS A 91 -8.17 11.23 -14.12
C LYS A 91 -9.00 11.74 -15.32
N GLY A 92 -10.03 11.00 -15.70
CA GLY A 92 -10.99 11.41 -16.70
C GLY A 92 -11.01 10.54 -17.97
N ARG A 93 -12.01 10.81 -18.82
CA ARG A 93 -12.14 10.19 -20.14
C ARG A 93 -11.54 11.12 -21.21
N ASN A 94 -11.19 10.57 -22.36
CA ASN A 94 -10.68 11.35 -23.51
C ASN A 94 -9.49 12.27 -23.16
N LYS A 95 -8.53 11.76 -22.41
CA LYS A 95 -7.33 12.50 -22.05
C LYS A 95 -6.47 12.80 -23.29
N PRO A 96 -5.77 13.98 -23.33
CA PRO A 96 -4.76 14.25 -24.34
C PRO A 96 -3.65 13.18 -24.34
N GLU A 97 -3.01 12.97 -25.48
CA GLU A 97 -1.97 11.95 -25.64
C GLU A 97 -0.81 12.09 -24.62
N PRO A 98 -0.29 13.30 -24.31
CA PRO A 98 0.74 13.45 -23.28
C PRO A 98 0.30 12.92 -21.91
N GLN A 99 -0.96 13.10 -21.52
CA GLN A 99 -1.48 12.57 -20.26
C GLN A 99 -1.62 11.04 -20.30
N LYS A 100 -2.00 10.46 -21.42
CA LYS A 100 -2.05 9.00 -21.61
C LYS A 100 -0.66 8.39 -21.50
N GLU A 101 0.33 8.98 -22.12
CA GLU A 101 1.73 8.53 -22.04
C GLU A 101 2.26 8.64 -20.62
N ALA A 102 2.00 9.74 -19.92
CA ALA A 102 2.37 9.91 -18.52
C ALA A 102 1.72 8.84 -17.63
N ASN A 103 0.45 8.52 -17.87
CA ASN A 103 -0.24 7.47 -17.14
C ASN A 103 0.34 6.07 -17.41
N ARG A 104 0.76 5.78 -18.65
CA ARG A 104 1.43 4.51 -18.98
C ARG A 104 2.78 4.39 -18.26
N ALA A 105 3.59 5.43 -18.28
CA ALA A 105 4.86 5.46 -17.56
C ALA A 105 4.67 5.32 -16.06
N HIS A 106 3.69 6.02 -15.49
CA HIS A 106 3.32 5.92 -14.08
C HIS A 106 2.88 4.50 -13.71
N ALA A 107 2.04 3.85 -14.54
CA ALA A 107 1.58 2.48 -14.32
C ALA A 107 2.74 1.48 -14.34
N LYS A 108 3.69 1.63 -15.25
CA LYS A 108 4.90 0.82 -15.31
C LYS A 108 5.70 0.86 -14.01
N LEU A 109 5.91 2.06 -13.49
CA LEU A 109 6.65 2.25 -12.24
C LEU A 109 5.89 1.69 -11.04
N ARG A 110 4.56 1.87 -10.99
CA ARG A 110 3.73 1.32 -9.91
C ARG A 110 3.68 -0.21 -9.89
N ALA A 111 3.82 -0.86 -11.02
CA ALA A 111 3.87 -2.32 -11.09
C ALA A 111 5.00 -2.91 -10.22
N LEU A 112 6.07 -2.18 -10.01
CA LEU A 112 7.16 -2.58 -9.11
C LEU A 112 6.72 -2.55 -7.64
N GLY A 113 5.86 -1.61 -7.25
CA GLY A 113 5.23 -1.59 -5.93
C GLY A 113 4.29 -2.78 -5.71
N GLU A 114 3.52 -3.14 -6.73
CA GLU A 114 2.67 -4.34 -6.69
C GLU A 114 3.50 -5.62 -6.51
N ARG A 115 4.66 -5.70 -7.15
CA ARG A 115 5.61 -6.80 -6.96
C ARG A 115 6.13 -6.86 -5.53
N ALA A 116 6.49 -5.72 -4.93
CA ALA A 116 6.91 -5.65 -3.54
C ALA A 116 5.81 -6.15 -2.58
N ASN A 117 4.57 -5.73 -2.79
CA ASN A 117 3.42 -6.21 -2.03
C ASN A 117 3.21 -7.72 -2.20
N ALA A 118 3.37 -8.24 -3.42
CA ALA A 118 3.26 -9.67 -3.69
C ALA A 118 4.35 -10.48 -2.96
N GLN A 119 5.58 -9.99 -2.91
CA GLN A 119 6.66 -10.62 -2.16
C GLN A 119 6.35 -10.67 -0.66
N LEU A 120 5.82 -9.58 -0.09
CA LEU A 120 5.40 -9.55 1.31
C LEU A 120 4.31 -10.59 1.57
N LYS A 121 3.30 -10.64 0.74
CA LYS A 121 2.13 -11.53 0.89
C LYS A 121 2.41 -12.98 0.49
N ALA A 122 3.55 -13.29 -0.12
CA ALA A 122 4.00 -14.66 -0.39
C ALA A 122 4.30 -15.44 0.91
N TRP A 123 4.59 -14.74 1.99
CA TRP A 123 4.72 -15.36 3.30
C TRP A 123 3.34 -15.83 3.78
N LYS A 124 3.21 -17.13 4.01
CA LYS A 124 1.91 -17.78 4.28
C LYS A 124 1.13 -17.17 5.44
N ILE A 125 1.82 -16.67 6.45
CA ILE A 125 1.19 -16.03 7.61
C ILE A 125 0.39 -14.78 7.22
N LEU A 126 0.77 -14.08 6.14
CA LEU A 126 0.07 -12.90 5.63
C LEU A 126 -0.96 -13.22 4.53
N THR A 127 -1.03 -14.46 4.05
CA THR A 127 -2.05 -14.86 3.08
C THR A 127 -3.45 -14.79 3.69
N LYS A 128 -3.58 -15.23 4.92
CA LYS A 128 -4.79 -15.09 5.74
C LYS A 128 -4.40 -15.12 7.21
N LEU A 129 -4.57 -13.99 7.88
CA LEU A 129 -4.19 -13.85 9.28
C LEU A 129 -5.22 -14.57 10.19
N ARG A 130 -4.75 -15.49 11.01
CA ARG A 130 -5.57 -16.28 11.93
C ARG A 130 -5.36 -15.92 13.41
N CYS A 131 -4.45 -14.99 13.68
CA CYS A 131 -4.23 -14.44 15.02
C CYS A 131 -4.98 -13.10 15.17
N CYS A 132 -4.74 -12.39 16.27
CA CYS A 132 -5.31 -11.06 16.47
C CYS A 132 -4.96 -10.14 15.31
N PRO A 133 -5.95 -9.49 14.65
CA PRO A 133 -5.73 -8.64 13.49
C PRO A 133 -4.72 -7.51 13.71
N TRP A 134 -4.66 -6.97 14.91
CA TRP A 134 -3.73 -5.89 15.29
C TRP A 134 -2.26 -6.31 15.27
N ARG A 135 -1.96 -7.60 15.20
CA ARG A 135 -0.60 -8.12 15.02
C ARG A 135 -0.09 -8.03 13.58
N ALA A 136 -0.97 -7.75 12.61
CA ALA A 136 -0.60 -7.72 11.19
C ALA A 136 0.58 -6.79 10.91
N GLY A 137 0.60 -5.60 11.49
CA GLY A 137 1.69 -4.65 11.32
C GLY A 137 3.04 -5.15 11.85
N LYS A 138 3.04 -5.75 13.04
CA LYS A 138 4.26 -6.35 13.63
C LYS A 138 4.79 -7.51 12.80
N LEU A 139 3.89 -8.38 12.32
CA LEU A 139 4.25 -9.52 11.48
C LEU A 139 4.82 -9.06 10.14
N ALA A 140 4.21 -8.07 9.49
CA ALA A 140 4.71 -7.52 8.24
C ALA A 140 6.10 -6.87 8.41
N LYS A 141 6.32 -6.16 9.50
CA LYS A 141 7.63 -5.57 9.82
C LYS A 141 8.69 -6.62 10.09
N ALA A 142 8.33 -7.70 10.79
CA ALA A 142 9.23 -8.83 11.04
C ALA A 142 9.63 -9.52 9.73
N ILE A 143 8.68 -9.76 8.84
CA ILE A 143 8.94 -10.31 7.50
C ILE A 143 9.86 -9.38 6.70
N HIS A 144 9.59 -8.09 6.70
CA HIS A 144 10.44 -7.10 6.04
C HIS A 144 11.88 -7.15 6.57
N ALA A 145 12.06 -7.21 7.89
CA ALA A 145 13.37 -7.36 8.49
C ALA A 145 14.10 -8.63 8.03
N LEU A 146 13.39 -9.76 7.97
CA LEU A 146 13.95 -11.02 7.46
C LEU A 146 14.36 -10.90 5.98
N GLN A 147 13.55 -10.25 5.16
CA GLN A 147 13.88 -10.02 3.74
C GLN A 147 15.13 -9.15 3.57
N LEU A 148 15.31 -8.13 4.39
CA LEU A 148 16.51 -7.28 4.38
C LEU A 148 17.76 -8.04 4.76
N HIS A 149 17.66 -9.08 5.59
CA HIS A 149 18.79 -9.91 6.01
C HIS A 149 18.98 -11.16 5.17
N GLY A 150 18.28 -11.28 4.03
CA GLY A 150 18.45 -12.37 3.09
C GLY A 150 17.88 -13.71 3.55
N ALA A 151 16.93 -13.67 4.45
CA ALA A 151 16.27 -14.90 4.92
C ALA A 151 15.17 -15.38 3.97
#